data_600edb4d7c67f24d9b7644b3a90c7de9
#
_entry.id   600edb4d7c67f24d9b7644b3a90c7de9
#
_cell.length_a   1.000
_cell.length_b   1.000
_cell.length_c   1.000
_cell.angle_alpha   90.00
_cell.angle_beta   90.00
_cell.angle_gamma   90.00
#
_symmetry.space_group_name_H-M   'P 1'
#
loop_
_entity.id
_entity.type
_entity.pdbx_description
1 polymer ?
#
loop_
_entity_poly.entity_id
_entity_poly.type
_entity_poly.pdbx_seq_one_letter_code
_entity_poly.pdbx_strand_id
1 'polypeptide(L)'
;MEMNTSLDELRRRLELALRPAEPPTVEEVLAAVERNGRLHGPADWVFPAWRLYVGYVVKEIVDRFKLSAEEEDQLKDFSQRLNTLLEQAEKRAKAKLTSIHNAIVNNRFRIERNRLYAEDGTWIHIKATPRFRINGVSAAAYFPDVLKLSPKKLELFQMGWRASDEGNDSGQPVMGTAQPWQLFAWLAVRYGRLRIHVASVNVTHEGVSILMHIWARSWKQQWNTKNEAIDLVASHFKRGEWTPMLTMWLGDGESKRREILRGRYVLVIATKEPWRLGSSKSAYEAVVAKGREAFEKLREAASIYGELLDLLRAHKWIDVKLVTEYIFRTTYRLRTKRRSIDVLRGEAYRQNSVETSVGQLNRKKRGNGLRSGVVVVTGVEMSLHLVSGKGGSLLAERYTRDVGEALAAAERLESAGLRPNVVRSGPYYVVYIATADLLKLAERDGEIRRAIALYLAEKAKDGTPRQRELAEKILRRHPFFNSRFTVSSTDRLTSLALCCMKSISTSD
;
A
#
# COMPACT_ATOMS: atom_id res chain seq x y z
N MET A 1 -23.60 19.01 -0.01
CA MET A 1 -23.28 19.99 1.04
C MET A 1 -21.87 19.68 1.51
N GLU A 2 -20.85 20.47 1.09
CA GLU A 2 -19.48 20.27 1.54
C GLU A 2 -19.44 20.59 3.05
N MET A 3 -19.09 19.62 3.89
CA MET A 3 -18.88 19.87 5.32
C MET A 3 -17.67 20.79 5.48
N ASN A 4 -17.90 21.99 6.00
CA ASN A 4 -16.82 22.89 6.37
C ASN A 4 -16.06 22.31 7.58
N THR A 5 -14.74 22.42 7.58
CA THR A 5 -13.93 22.09 8.74
C THR A 5 -14.30 23.02 9.90
N SER A 6 -14.53 22.49 11.11
CA SER A 6 -14.77 23.29 12.31
C SER A 6 -13.51 24.09 12.68
N LEU A 7 -13.68 25.17 13.45
CA LEU A 7 -12.55 25.97 13.93
C LEU A 7 -11.59 25.18 14.80
N ASP A 8 -12.11 24.33 15.69
CA ASP A 8 -11.27 23.47 16.54
C ASP A 8 -10.46 22.47 15.74
N GLU A 9 -11.08 21.88 14.73
CA GLU A 9 -10.39 20.96 13.81
C GLU A 9 -9.34 21.71 12.96
N LEU A 10 -9.65 22.91 12.48
CA LEU A 10 -8.69 23.75 11.77
C LEU A 10 -7.50 24.11 12.65
N ARG A 11 -7.75 24.53 13.90
CA ARG A 11 -6.72 24.82 14.89
C ARG A 11 -5.81 23.62 15.11
N ARG A 12 -6.39 22.45 15.39
CA ARG A 12 -5.63 21.21 15.58
C ARG A 12 -4.75 20.86 14.38
N ARG A 13 -5.26 21.02 13.15
CA ARG A 13 -4.48 20.77 11.91
C ARG A 13 -3.35 21.79 11.74
N LEU A 14 -3.57 23.06 12.11
CA LEU A 14 -2.53 24.09 12.07
C LEU A 14 -1.43 23.84 13.10
N GLU A 15 -1.78 23.37 14.30
CA GLU A 15 -0.83 22.95 15.34
C GLU A 15 0.05 21.79 14.83
N LEU A 16 -0.54 20.80 14.15
CA LEU A 16 0.22 19.72 13.50
C LEU A 16 1.11 20.24 12.36
N ALA A 17 0.59 21.18 11.56
CA ALA A 17 1.33 21.77 10.43
C ALA A 17 2.55 22.59 10.88
N LEU A 18 2.47 23.25 12.05
CA LEU A 18 3.52 24.10 12.63
C LEU A 18 4.39 23.37 13.65
N ARG A 19 4.08 22.13 13.99
CA ARG A 19 4.89 21.34 14.94
C ARG A 19 6.32 21.22 14.43
N PRO A 20 7.34 21.56 15.24
CA PRO A 20 8.73 21.31 14.89
C PRO A 20 8.95 19.82 14.55
N ALA A 21 9.76 19.56 13.53
CA ALA A 21 10.12 18.21 13.12
C ALA A 21 11.58 18.16 12.70
N GLU A 22 12.21 17.04 12.99
CA GLU A 22 13.55 16.75 12.46
C GLU A 22 13.51 16.64 10.93
N PRO A 23 14.57 17.06 10.24
CA PRO A 23 14.68 16.87 8.80
C PRO A 23 14.54 15.38 8.43
N PRO A 24 13.77 15.05 7.38
CA PRO A 24 13.59 13.66 6.98
C PRO A 24 14.87 13.06 6.37
N THR A 25 15.01 11.74 6.47
CA THR A 25 15.97 10.97 5.67
C THR A 25 15.41 10.64 4.29
N VAL A 26 16.28 10.27 3.35
CA VAL A 26 15.86 9.85 2.00
C VAL A 26 14.97 8.61 2.08
N GLU A 27 15.30 7.66 2.95
CA GLU A 27 14.55 6.41 3.16
C GLU A 27 13.12 6.69 3.65
N GLU A 28 12.95 7.60 4.60
CA GLU A 28 11.63 8.01 5.11
C GLU A 28 10.78 8.65 4.00
N VAL A 29 11.41 9.51 3.19
CA VAL A 29 10.74 10.16 2.06
C VAL A 29 10.30 9.14 1.02
N LEU A 30 11.17 8.22 0.63
CA LEU A 30 10.85 7.17 -0.33
C LEU A 30 9.75 6.24 0.19
N ALA A 31 9.82 5.84 1.46
CA ALA A 31 8.78 5.03 2.10
C ALA A 31 7.42 5.75 2.13
N ALA A 32 7.39 7.07 2.34
CA ALA A 32 6.16 7.85 2.29
C ALA A 32 5.57 7.88 0.87
N VAL A 33 6.40 8.07 -0.16
CA VAL A 33 5.98 8.05 -1.57
C VAL A 33 5.49 6.65 -1.98
N GLU A 34 6.18 5.58 -1.59
CA GLU A 34 5.76 4.19 -1.86
C GLU A 34 4.40 3.84 -1.22
N ARG A 35 4.11 4.38 -0.05
CA ARG A 35 2.90 4.05 0.71
C ARG A 35 1.64 4.62 0.09
N ASN A 36 1.63 5.90 -0.27
CA ASN A 36 0.43 6.60 -0.73
C ASN A 36 0.67 7.64 -1.84
N GLY A 37 1.90 7.75 -2.34
CA GLY A 37 2.28 8.66 -3.41
C GLY A 37 2.46 10.12 -3.00
N ARG A 38 2.20 10.49 -1.74
CA ARG A 38 2.17 11.88 -1.26
C ARG A 38 3.09 12.07 -0.06
N LEU A 39 3.56 13.30 0.10
CA LEU A 39 4.28 13.74 1.28
C LEU A 39 3.35 14.58 2.16
N HIS A 40 3.13 14.11 3.39
CA HIS A 40 2.32 14.76 4.42
C HIS A 40 3.10 14.83 5.71
N GLY A 41 2.94 15.91 6.46
CA GLY A 41 3.58 16.10 7.75
C GLY A 41 3.63 17.57 8.17
N PRO A 42 4.37 17.92 9.23
CA PRO A 42 4.71 19.29 9.55
C PRO A 42 5.40 20.01 8.38
N ALA A 43 5.26 21.32 8.31
CA ALA A 43 5.93 22.11 7.25
C ALA A 43 7.45 21.90 7.26
N ASP A 44 8.06 21.79 8.45
CA ASP A 44 9.48 21.52 8.68
C ASP A 44 9.94 20.16 8.12
N TRP A 45 9.03 19.24 7.92
CA TRP A 45 9.30 17.93 7.33
C TRP A 45 8.99 17.89 5.82
N VAL A 46 7.82 18.41 5.41
CA VAL A 46 7.30 18.23 4.04
C VAL A 46 8.12 18.98 3.00
N PHE A 47 8.54 20.23 3.24
CA PHE A 47 9.34 20.97 2.28
C PHE A 47 10.75 20.40 2.11
N PRO A 48 11.50 20.06 3.19
CA PRO A 48 12.74 19.31 3.06
C PRO A 48 12.55 17.95 2.37
N ALA A 49 11.48 17.22 2.66
CA ALA A 49 11.18 15.94 2.03
C ALA A 49 11.01 16.07 0.50
N TRP A 50 10.32 17.10 0.03
CA TRP A 50 10.23 17.38 -1.40
C TRP A 50 11.61 17.65 -2.02
N ARG A 51 12.47 18.46 -1.38
CA ARG A 51 13.81 18.75 -1.87
C ARG A 51 14.70 17.51 -1.93
N LEU A 52 14.66 16.67 -0.89
CA LEU A 52 15.37 15.40 -0.86
C LEU A 52 14.91 14.46 -1.96
N TYR A 53 13.58 14.36 -2.17
CA TYR A 53 13.02 13.55 -3.25
C TYR A 53 13.48 14.04 -4.62
N VAL A 54 13.46 15.35 -4.87
CA VAL A 54 13.97 15.94 -6.13
C VAL A 54 15.44 15.59 -6.35
N GLY A 55 16.29 15.77 -5.33
CA GLY A 55 17.72 15.42 -5.39
C GLY A 55 17.95 13.93 -5.65
N TYR A 56 17.22 13.06 -4.97
CA TYR A 56 17.26 11.62 -5.17
C TYR A 56 16.88 11.26 -6.62
N VAL A 57 15.74 11.73 -7.11
CA VAL A 57 15.26 11.41 -8.46
C VAL A 57 16.23 11.87 -9.54
N VAL A 58 16.75 13.10 -9.43
CA VAL A 58 17.70 13.63 -10.40
C VAL A 58 18.98 12.80 -10.42
N LYS A 59 19.53 12.45 -9.27
CA LYS A 59 20.70 11.57 -9.17
C LYS A 59 20.44 10.21 -9.83
N GLU A 60 19.34 9.57 -9.49
CA GLU A 60 19.00 8.24 -10.02
C GLU A 60 18.74 8.28 -11.53
N ILE A 61 18.17 9.37 -12.07
CA ILE A 61 18.01 9.54 -13.53
C ILE A 61 19.37 9.64 -14.20
N VAL A 62 20.30 10.46 -13.68
CA VAL A 62 21.66 10.60 -14.22
C VAL A 62 22.39 9.25 -14.20
N ASP A 63 22.26 8.49 -13.10
CA ASP A 63 22.96 7.22 -12.93
C ASP A 63 22.41 6.10 -13.83
N ARG A 64 21.14 6.14 -14.21
CA ARG A 64 20.46 5.00 -14.89
C ARG A 64 20.08 5.25 -16.34
N PHE A 65 19.87 6.51 -16.75
CA PHE A 65 19.45 6.84 -18.10
C PHE A 65 20.63 7.39 -18.90
N LYS A 66 20.66 7.08 -20.20
CA LYS A 66 21.72 7.56 -21.11
C LYS A 66 21.48 9.03 -21.46
N LEU A 67 22.03 9.92 -20.69
CA LEU A 67 21.97 11.35 -20.91
C LEU A 67 23.27 11.85 -21.56
N SER A 68 23.21 12.89 -22.38
CA SER A 68 24.36 13.67 -22.78
C SER A 68 24.80 14.60 -21.62
N ALA A 69 26.02 15.10 -21.65
CA ALA A 69 26.51 16.07 -20.65
C ALA A 69 25.59 17.30 -20.55
N GLU A 70 25.08 17.79 -21.68
CA GLU A 70 24.15 18.91 -21.72
C GLU A 70 22.82 18.58 -21.03
N GLU A 71 22.27 17.37 -21.27
CA GLU A 71 21.03 16.90 -20.64
C GLU A 71 21.19 16.72 -19.12
N GLU A 72 22.35 16.22 -18.67
CA GLU A 72 22.68 16.15 -17.25
C GLU A 72 22.73 17.54 -16.59
N ASP A 73 23.36 18.49 -17.25
CA ASP A 73 23.45 19.87 -16.73
C ASP A 73 22.07 20.55 -16.70
N GLN A 74 21.25 20.34 -17.73
CA GLN A 74 19.85 20.79 -17.75
C GLN A 74 19.04 20.19 -16.58
N LEU A 75 19.24 18.90 -16.28
CA LEU A 75 18.55 18.23 -15.19
C LEU A 75 19.02 18.70 -13.80
N LYS A 76 20.31 19.00 -13.64
CA LYS A 76 20.87 19.62 -12.44
C LYS A 76 20.32 21.04 -12.23
N ASP A 77 20.29 21.88 -13.29
CA ASP A 77 19.68 23.21 -13.24
C ASP A 77 18.18 23.15 -12.89
N PHE A 78 17.44 22.20 -13.47
CA PHE A 78 16.06 21.95 -13.10
C PHE A 78 15.91 21.66 -11.59
N SER A 79 16.73 20.77 -11.05
CA SER A 79 16.74 20.42 -9.63
C SER A 79 17.00 21.64 -8.74
N GLN A 80 18.01 22.42 -9.08
CA GLN A 80 18.38 23.64 -8.33
C GLN A 80 17.24 24.66 -8.32
N ARG A 81 16.63 24.93 -9.48
CA ARG A 81 15.49 25.86 -9.60
C ARG A 81 14.29 25.39 -8.80
N LEU A 82 13.95 24.10 -8.88
CA LEU A 82 12.84 23.53 -8.13
C LEU A 82 13.09 23.59 -6.61
N ASN A 83 14.31 23.31 -6.16
CA ASN A 83 14.68 23.39 -4.75
C ASN A 83 14.60 24.83 -4.22
N THR A 84 15.12 25.80 -4.96
CA THR A 84 15.01 27.24 -4.63
C THR A 84 13.54 27.68 -4.54
N LEU A 85 12.70 27.21 -5.47
CA LEU A 85 11.27 27.46 -5.47
C LEU A 85 10.60 26.90 -4.20
N LEU A 86 10.94 25.66 -3.81
CA LEU A 86 10.42 25.02 -2.60
C LEU A 86 10.85 25.74 -1.32
N GLU A 87 12.08 26.24 -1.25
CA GLU A 87 12.57 27.05 -0.11
C GLU A 87 11.80 28.37 0.03
N GLN A 88 11.57 29.06 -1.09
CA GLN A 88 10.76 30.29 -1.08
C GLN A 88 9.32 30.00 -0.64
N ALA A 89 8.75 28.89 -1.13
CA ALA A 89 7.41 28.46 -0.76
C ALA A 89 7.32 28.10 0.73
N GLU A 90 8.31 27.43 1.28
CA GLU A 90 8.39 27.06 2.70
C GLU A 90 8.31 28.29 3.60
N LYS A 91 9.17 29.29 3.35
CA LYS A 91 9.19 30.55 4.12
C LYS A 91 7.81 31.22 4.14
N ARG A 92 7.18 31.32 2.95
CA ARG A 92 5.85 31.93 2.83
C ARG A 92 4.74 31.09 3.45
N ALA A 93 4.84 29.76 3.33
CA ALA A 93 3.86 28.85 3.93
C ALA A 93 3.89 28.94 5.45
N LYS A 94 5.08 28.88 6.07
CA LYS A 94 5.25 29.00 7.51
C LYS A 94 4.70 30.33 8.05
N ALA A 95 5.03 31.46 7.40
CA ALA A 95 4.51 32.76 7.79
C ALA A 95 2.97 32.80 7.75
N LYS A 96 2.35 32.28 6.68
CA LYS A 96 0.88 32.23 6.58
C LYS A 96 0.24 31.28 7.59
N LEU A 97 0.81 30.11 7.82
CA LEU A 97 0.33 29.14 8.83
C LEU A 97 0.36 29.76 10.21
N THR A 98 1.46 30.43 10.57
CA THR A 98 1.62 31.11 11.87
C THR A 98 0.63 32.26 12.03
N SER A 99 0.45 33.11 11.01
CA SER A 99 -0.52 34.21 11.06
C SER A 99 -1.94 33.70 11.30
N ILE A 100 -2.39 32.69 10.53
CA ILE A 100 -3.73 32.10 10.65
C ILE A 100 -3.90 31.41 12.03
N HIS A 101 -2.89 30.66 12.49
CA HIS A 101 -2.91 30.01 13.79
C HIS A 101 -3.05 31.03 14.94
N ASN A 102 -2.21 32.07 14.93
CA ASN A 102 -2.25 33.12 15.93
C ASN A 102 -3.58 33.89 15.93
N ALA A 103 -4.15 34.13 14.74
CA ALA A 103 -5.46 34.75 14.63
C ALA A 103 -6.56 33.91 15.30
N ILE A 104 -6.53 32.57 15.14
CA ILE A 104 -7.49 31.66 15.76
C ILE A 104 -7.28 31.61 17.28
N VAL A 105 -6.03 31.44 17.74
CA VAL A 105 -5.70 31.35 19.17
C VAL A 105 -6.10 32.62 19.93
N ASN A 106 -5.86 33.78 19.33
CA ASN A 106 -6.18 35.06 19.94
C ASN A 106 -7.61 35.56 19.68
N ASN A 107 -8.43 34.74 19.00
CA ASN A 107 -9.79 35.10 18.56
C ASN A 107 -9.84 36.41 17.74
N ARG A 108 -8.81 36.67 16.91
CA ARG A 108 -8.63 37.87 16.06
C ARG A 108 -8.72 37.49 14.58
N PHE A 109 -9.90 37.08 14.17
CA PHE A 109 -10.17 36.69 12.80
C PHE A 109 -11.60 37.07 12.39
N ARG A 110 -11.83 37.10 11.08
CA ARG A 110 -13.18 37.18 10.52
C ARG A 110 -13.42 36.05 9.53
N ILE A 111 -14.66 35.60 9.44
CA ILE A 111 -15.06 34.57 8.48
C ILE A 111 -16.00 35.22 7.47
N GLU A 112 -15.62 35.13 6.17
CA GLU A 112 -16.47 35.57 5.08
C GLU A 112 -16.64 34.40 4.12
N ARG A 113 -17.88 33.96 3.94
CA ARG A 113 -18.21 32.78 3.11
C ARG A 113 -17.40 31.54 3.54
N ASN A 114 -16.46 31.11 2.72
CA ASN A 114 -15.61 29.94 2.94
C ASN A 114 -14.15 30.30 3.25
N ARG A 115 -13.90 31.51 3.79
CA ARG A 115 -12.56 31.99 4.10
C ARG A 115 -12.48 32.54 5.50
N LEU A 116 -11.42 32.18 6.21
CA LEU A 116 -11.02 32.80 7.44
C LEU A 116 -9.87 33.77 7.13
N TYR A 117 -9.99 35.01 7.58
CA TYR A 117 -9.02 36.08 7.43
C TYR A 117 -8.42 36.44 8.78
N ALA A 118 -7.10 36.46 8.88
CA ALA A 118 -6.36 37.09 9.96
C ALA A 118 -6.34 38.62 9.81
N GLU A 119 -5.93 39.37 10.84
CA GLU A 119 -5.89 40.83 10.85
C GLU A 119 -4.90 41.40 9.81
N ASP A 120 -3.80 40.68 9.51
CA ASP A 120 -2.82 41.04 8.51
C ASP A 120 -3.28 40.81 7.05
N GLY A 121 -4.55 40.38 6.85
CA GLY A 121 -5.12 40.06 5.57
C GLY A 121 -4.76 38.65 5.03
N THR A 122 -3.97 37.88 5.76
CA THR A 122 -3.73 36.47 5.43
C THR A 122 -5.03 35.67 5.57
N TRP A 123 -5.28 34.79 4.62
CA TRP A 123 -6.52 34.02 4.62
C TRP A 123 -6.32 32.56 4.23
N ILE A 124 -7.25 31.69 4.68
CA ILE A 124 -7.34 30.29 4.35
C ILE A 124 -8.77 29.92 3.94
N HIS A 125 -8.92 29.07 2.94
CA HIS A 125 -10.20 28.48 2.62
C HIS A 125 -10.56 27.41 3.66
N ILE A 126 -11.76 27.52 4.25
CA ILE A 126 -12.31 26.56 5.21
C ILE A 126 -13.22 25.60 4.44
N LYS A 127 -12.65 24.56 3.85
CA LYS A 127 -13.35 23.44 3.20
C LYS A 127 -13.03 22.15 3.94
N ALA A 128 -13.52 21.01 3.46
CA ALA A 128 -13.17 19.69 4.00
C ALA A 128 -11.64 19.50 4.10
N THR A 129 -10.89 20.00 3.12
CA THR A 129 -9.43 20.19 3.22
C THR A 129 -9.10 21.67 3.14
N PRO A 130 -8.81 22.34 4.28
CA PRO A 130 -8.40 23.73 4.30
C PRO A 130 -7.15 23.96 3.46
N ARG A 131 -7.10 25.07 2.73
CA ARG A 131 -5.97 25.39 1.86
C ARG A 131 -5.78 26.89 1.67
N PHE A 132 -4.54 27.29 1.46
CA PHE A 132 -4.21 28.65 1.07
C PHE A 132 -3.26 28.67 -0.13
N ARG A 133 -3.36 29.73 -0.92
CA ARG A 133 -2.50 29.91 -2.11
C ARG A 133 -1.14 30.46 -1.71
N ILE A 134 -0.11 29.99 -2.41
CA ILE A 134 1.24 30.58 -2.37
C ILE A 134 1.40 31.46 -3.62
N ASN A 135 1.31 32.77 -3.45
CA ASN A 135 1.42 33.71 -4.55
C ASN A 135 2.88 34.03 -4.88
N GLY A 136 3.19 34.27 -6.16
CA GLY A 136 4.50 34.76 -6.61
C GLY A 136 5.67 33.79 -6.41
N VAL A 137 5.39 32.49 -6.28
CA VAL A 137 6.43 31.44 -6.19
C VAL A 137 6.35 30.59 -7.46
N SER A 138 7.02 31.04 -8.53
CA SER A 138 7.09 30.34 -9.80
C SER A 138 8.47 30.48 -10.42
N ALA A 139 8.90 29.47 -11.17
CA ALA A 139 10.14 29.45 -11.91
C ALA A 139 9.92 28.95 -13.33
N ALA A 140 10.73 29.45 -14.26
CA ALA A 140 10.95 28.81 -15.55
C ALA A 140 12.06 27.76 -15.38
N ALA A 141 11.90 26.61 -15.99
CA ALA A 141 12.89 25.53 -15.96
C ALA A 141 12.88 24.77 -17.30
N TYR A 142 13.86 23.92 -17.49
CA TYR A 142 13.94 22.99 -18.61
C TYR A 142 14.13 21.58 -18.07
N PHE A 143 13.36 20.60 -18.58
CA PHE A 143 13.52 19.20 -18.26
C PHE A 143 13.91 18.44 -19.54
N PRO A 144 15.02 17.68 -19.56
CA PRO A 144 15.49 17.00 -20.77
C PRO A 144 14.60 15.79 -21.13
N ASP A 145 14.74 15.30 -22.38
CA ASP A 145 14.12 14.04 -22.81
C ASP A 145 14.89 12.84 -22.24
N VAL A 146 14.49 12.39 -21.07
CA VAL A 146 15.16 11.29 -20.34
C VAL A 146 14.82 9.90 -20.91
N LEU A 147 13.68 9.75 -21.59
CA LEU A 147 13.19 8.45 -22.05
C LEU A 147 13.55 8.14 -23.51
N LYS A 148 13.84 9.14 -24.31
CA LYS A 148 14.18 8.99 -25.76
C LYS A 148 13.17 8.14 -26.51
N LEU A 149 11.87 8.34 -26.24
CA LEU A 149 10.79 7.55 -26.81
C LEU A 149 10.56 7.88 -28.29
N SER A 150 10.11 6.89 -29.08
CA SER A 150 9.62 7.18 -30.42
C SER A 150 8.40 8.13 -30.37
N PRO A 151 8.20 8.99 -31.38
CA PRO A 151 7.09 9.95 -31.37
C PRO A 151 5.72 9.29 -31.13
N LYS A 152 5.48 8.14 -31.77
CA LYS A 152 4.24 7.38 -31.58
C LYS A 152 4.05 6.89 -30.13
N LYS A 153 5.10 6.36 -29.50
CA LYS A 153 5.03 5.87 -28.13
C LYS A 153 4.83 7.01 -27.15
N LEU A 154 5.51 8.13 -27.38
CA LEU A 154 5.38 9.36 -26.61
C LEU A 154 3.95 9.91 -26.64
N GLU A 155 3.35 9.99 -27.84
CA GLU A 155 1.96 10.43 -28.04
C GLU A 155 0.97 9.56 -27.25
N LEU A 156 1.14 8.24 -27.26
CA LEU A 156 0.28 7.31 -26.53
C LEU A 156 0.35 7.54 -25.01
N PHE A 157 1.52 7.78 -24.45
CA PHE A 157 1.65 8.13 -23.02
C PHE A 157 1.02 9.49 -22.69
N GLN A 158 1.23 10.49 -23.56
CA GLN A 158 0.64 11.82 -23.42
C GLN A 158 -0.90 11.75 -23.45
N MET A 159 -1.45 10.95 -24.35
CA MET A 159 -2.91 10.71 -24.47
C MET A 159 -3.53 10.22 -23.15
N GLY A 160 -2.90 9.23 -22.51
CA GLY A 160 -3.42 8.70 -21.24
C GLY A 160 -3.34 9.71 -20.09
N TRP A 161 -2.27 10.53 -20.02
CA TRP A 161 -2.21 11.63 -19.06
C TRP A 161 -3.31 12.67 -19.32
N ARG A 162 -3.58 13.00 -20.59
CA ARG A 162 -4.67 13.92 -20.96
C ARG A 162 -6.05 13.36 -20.61
N ALA A 163 -6.23 12.07 -20.73
CA ALA A 163 -7.45 11.36 -20.34
C ALA A 163 -7.66 11.33 -18.81
N SER A 164 -6.62 11.63 -18.01
CA SER A 164 -6.63 11.58 -16.54
C SER A 164 -6.31 12.95 -15.91
N ASP A 165 -5.16 13.12 -15.31
CA ASP A 165 -4.81 14.28 -14.46
C ASP A 165 -4.32 15.51 -15.24
N GLU A 166 -4.00 15.38 -16.53
CA GLU A 166 -3.54 16.50 -17.34
C GLU A 166 -4.70 17.43 -17.75
N GLY A 167 -4.54 18.70 -17.47
CA GLY A 167 -5.43 19.77 -17.90
C GLY A 167 -4.99 20.42 -19.23
N ASN A 168 -5.79 21.40 -19.65
CA ASN A 168 -5.48 22.32 -20.75
C ASN A 168 -5.63 23.75 -20.23
N ASP A 169 -4.56 24.52 -20.29
CA ASP A 169 -4.57 25.95 -19.99
C ASP A 169 -4.08 26.73 -21.19
N SER A 170 -5.02 27.43 -21.87
CA SER A 170 -4.71 28.26 -23.03
C SER A 170 -3.95 27.51 -24.15
N GLY A 171 -4.34 26.26 -24.40
CA GLY A 171 -3.74 25.40 -25.43
C GLY A 171 -2.42 24.74 -25.00
N GLN A 172 -2.07 24.78 -23.71
CA GLN A 172 -0.88 24.14 -23.18
C GLN A 172 -1.24 23.02 -22.21
N PRO A 173 -0.52 21.86 -22.22
CA PRO A 173 -0.67 20.84 -21.20
C PRO A 173 -0.28 21.37 -19.83
N VAL A 174 -1.12 21.12 -18.83
CA VAL A 174 -0.87 21.51 -17.44
C VAL A 174 -1.14 20.34 -16.52
N MET A 175 -0.24 20.13 -15.55
CA MET A 175 -0.41 19.15 -14.47
C MET A 175 -0.52 19.87 -13.13
N GLY A 176 -1.57 19.50 -12.35
CA GLY A 176 -1.70 19.90 -10.96
C GLY A 176 -1.56 18.68 -10.05
N THR A 177 -0.46 18.59 -9.28
CA THR A 177 -0.23 17.40 -8.45
C THR A 177 0.37 17.72 -7.08
N ALA A 178 -0.02 16.92 -6.08
CA ALA A 178 0.61 16.86 -4.77
C ALA A 178 1.47 15.59 -4.59
N GLN A 179 1.69 14.84 -5.66
CA GLN A 179 2.43 13.60 -5.67
C GLN A 179 3.78 13.82 -6.36
N PRO A 180 4.93 13.77 -5.66
CA PRO A 180 6.23 14.08 -6.25
C PRO A 180 6.61 13.10 -7.38
N TRP A 181 6.26 11.82 -7.27
CA TRP A 181 6.51 10.85 -8.33
C TRP A 181 5.72 11.16 -9.61
N GLN A 182 4.47 11.63 -9.48
CA GLN A 182 3.62 11.95 -10.62
C GLN A 182 4.13 13.17 -11.39
N LEU A 183 4.72 14.14 -10.68
CA LEU A 183 5.41 15.27 -11.30
C LEU A 183 6.47 14.78 -12.29
N PHE A 184 7.42 13.96 -11.85
CA PHE A 184 8.50 13.47 -12.70
C PHE A 184 8.02 12.50 -13.79
N ALA A 185 7.06 11.64 -13.47
CA ALA A 185 6.46 10.74 -14.45
C ALA A 185 5.80 11.51 -15.61
N TRP A 186 5.11 12.61 -15.32
CA TRP A 186 4.51 13.45 -16.35
C TRP A 186 5.57 14.26 -17.11
N LEU A 187 6.57 14.82 -16.43
CA LEU A 187 7.67 15.57 -17.06
C LEU A 187 8.45 14.73 -18.08
N ALA A 188 8.63 13.45 -17.83
CA ALA A 188 9.33 12.54 -18.73
C ALA A 188 8.64 12.39 -20.11
N VAL A 189 7.36 12.71 -20.21
CA VAL A 189 6.59 12.68 -21.46
C VAL A 189 6.13 14.08 -21.91
N ARG A 190 6.39 15.11 -21.12
CA ARG A 190 6.12 16.54 -21.40
C ARG A 190 7.37 17.39 -21.18
N TYR A 191 8.52 16.86 -21.55
CA TYR A 191 9.83 17.49 -21.39
C TYR A 191 9.98 18.82 -22.16
N GLY A 192 11.10 19.50 -21.99
CA GLY A 192 11.40 20.78 -22.61
C GLY A 192 11.19 21.95 -21.66
N ARG A 193 10.81 23.12 -22.19
CA ARG A 193 10.58 24.34 -21.42
C ARG A 193 9.33 24.21 -20.56
N LEU A 194 9.46 24.57 -19.29
CA LEU A 194 8.44 24.46 -18.26
C LEU A 194 8.20 25.80 -17.56
N ARG A 195 7.00 25.98 -17.04
CA ARG A 195 6.73 26.91 -15.94
C ARG A 195 6.24 26.09 -14.75
N ILE A 196 6.89 26.24 -13.60
CA ILE A 196 6.54 25.55 -12.37
C ILE A 196 6.05 26.59 -11.36
N HIS A 197 4.99 26.26 -10.64
CA HIS A 197 4.40 27.11 -9.61
C HIS A 197 3.98 26.27 -8.40
N VAL A 198 4.38 26.70 -7.19
CA VAL A 198 3.79 26.19 -5.96
C VAL A 198 2.43 26.85 -5.78
N ALA A 199 1.36 26.14 -6.14
CA ALA A 199 0.03 26.73 -6.26
C ALA A 199 -0.63 26.94 -4.89
N SER A 200 -0.53 25.95 -4.02
CA SER A 200 -1.14 26.01 -2.68
C SER A 200 -0.51 25.03 -1.70
N VAL A 201 -0.76 25.30 -0.44
CA VAL A 201 -0.54 24.36 0.66
C VAL A 201 -1.89 23.95 1.21
N ASN A 202 -2.12 22.65 1.27
CA ASN A 202 -3.30 22.05 1.90
C ASN A 202 -2.99 21.73 3.36
N VAL A 203 -3.92 22.01 4.27
CA VAL A 203 -3.81 21.69 5.70
C VAL A 203 -4.65 20.45 5.96
N THR A 204 -3.97 19.33 6.17
CA THR A 204 -4.58 17.99 6.29
C THR A 204 -4.63 17.51 7.74
N HIS A 205 -5.19 16.33 7.98
CA HIS A 205 -5.16 15.66 9.28
C HIS A 205 -3.76 15.18 9.71
N GLU A 206 -2.81 15.14 8.76
CA GLU A 206 -1.44 14.69 8.98
C GLU A 206 -0.43 15.86 8.97
N GLY A 207 -0.91 17.11 8.87
CA GLY A 207 -0.10 18.30 8.71
C GLY A 207 -0.36 18.99 7.36
N VAL A 208 0.69 19.30 6.59
CA VAL A 208 0.56 19.95 5.28
C VAL A 208 0.87 19.02 4.12
N SER A 209 0.37 19.38 2.94
CA SER A 209 0.84 18.87 1.64
C SER A 209 0.93 20.00 0.62
N ILE A 210 1.86 19.87 -0.34
CA ILE A 210 2.15 20.90 -1.35
C ILE A 210 1.44 20.52 -2.65
N LEU A 211 0.75 21.48 -3.26
CA LEU A 211 0.18 21.33 -4.61
C LEU A 211 1.06 22.12 -5.59
N MET A 212 1.63 21.42 -6.56
CA MET A 212 2.40 21.98 -7.66
C MET A 212 1.52 22.11 -8.90
N HIS A 213 1.68 23.21 -9.65
CA HIS A 213 1.17 23.34 -11.02
C HIS A 213 2.35 23.50 -11.98
N ILE A 214 2.33 22.73 -13.06
CA ILE A 214 3.39 22.72 -14.06
C ILE A 214 2.78 22.86 -15.44
N TRP A 215 3.28 23.81 -16.26
CA TRP A 215 2.91 24.00 -17.65
C TRP A 215 4.05 23.53 -18.56
N ALA A 216 3.75 22.65 -19.49
CA ALA A 216 4.70 22.20 -20.51
C ALA A 216 4.72 23.18 -21.68
N ARG A 217 5.57 24.21 -21.61
CA ARG A 217 5.66 25.33 -22.56
C ARG A 217 6.17 24.93 -23.96
N SER A 218 6.85 23.80 -24.08
CA SER A 218 7.30 23.28 -25.37
C SER A 218 6.22 22.54 -26.14
N TRP A 219 5.07 22.30 -25.53
CA TRP A 219 4.00 21.48 -26.09
C TRP A 219 2.72 22.27 -26.31
N LYS A 220 2.02 21.96 -27.41
CA LYS A 220 0.63 22.33 -27.61
C LYS A 220 -0.26 21.17 -27.19
N GLN A 221 -1.42 21.46 -26.59
CA GLN A 221 -2.39 20.43 -26.26
C GLN A 221 -3.02 19.88 -27.54
N GLN A 222 -2.87 18.57 -27.76
CA GLN A 222 -3.33 17.88 -28.98
C GLN A 222 -4.83 17.55 -28.90
N TRP A 223 -5.33 17.33 -27.68
CA TRP A 223 -6.75 16.95 -27.45
C TRP A 223 -7.48 18.05 -26.70
N ASN A 224 -8.52 18.62 -27.34
CA ASN A 224 -9.22 19.78 -26.81
C ASN A 224 -9.96 19.45 -25.51
N THR A 225 -10.62 18.32 -25.46
CA THR A 225 -11.39 17.88 -24.29
C THR A 225 -10.80 16.63 -23.65
N LYS A 226 -11.09 16.45 -22.36
CA LYS A 226 -10.74 15.22 -21.63
C LYS A 226 -11.51 14.01 -22.20
N ASN A 227 -12.76 14.20 -22.58
CA ASN A 227 -13.60 13.14 -23.13
C ASN A 227 -13.07 12.62 -24.47
N GLU A 228 -12.62 13.51 -25.36
CA GLU A 228 -11.93 13.11 -26.60
C GLU A 228 -10.74 12.17 -26.34
N ALA A 229 -9.88 12.53 -25.37
CA ALA A 229 -8.74 11.69 -25.00
C ALA A 229 -9.19 10.35 -24.39
N ILE A 230 -10.25 10.35 -23.57
CA ILE A 230 -10.83 9.12 -22.99
C ILE A 230 -11.33 8.16 -24.09
N ASP A 231 -12.06 8.68 -25.09
CA ASP A 231 -12.58 7.87 -26.18
C ASP A 231 -11.46 7.27 -27.04
N LEU A 232 -10.40 8.03 -27.28
CA LEU A 232 -9.21 7.54 -27.95
C LEU A 232 -8.49 6.45 -27.15
N VAL A 233 -8.29 6.66 -25.84
CA VAL A 233 -7.73 5.63 -24.96
C VAL A 233 -8.58 4.36 -25.00
N ALA A 234 -9.89 4.46 -24.92
CA ALA A 234 -10.81 3.32 -25.01
C ALA A 234 -10.70 2.59 -26.35
N SER A 235 -10.55 3.35 -27.45
CA SER A 235 -10.36 2.79 -28.80
C SER A 235 -9.03 2.03 -28.90
N HIS A 236 -7.93 2.59 -28.43
CA HIS A 236 -6.62 1.94 -28.38
C HIS A 236 -6.66 0.68 -27.52
N PHE A 237 -7.26 0.76 -26.34
CA PHE A 237 -7.42 -0.36 -25.43
C PHE A 237 -8.19 -1.54 -26.06
N LYS A 238 -9.29 -1.27 -26.78
CA LYS A 238 -10.07 -2.29 -27.51
C LYS A 238 -9.25 -2.98 -28.61
N ARG A 239 -8.25 -2.31 -29.19
CA ARG A 239 -7.32 -2.87 -30.16
C ARG A 239 -6.11 -3.56 -29.55
N GLY A 240 -6.04 -3.66 -28.21
CA GLY A 240 -4.94 -4.29 -27.49
C GLY A 240 -3.73 -3.40 -27.22
N GLU A 241 -3.80 -2.09 -27.53
CA GLU A 241 -2.74 -1.13 -27.19
C GLU A 241 -2.97 -0.56 -25.78
N TRP A 242 -2.13 -0.97 -24.85
CA TRP A 242 -2.27 -0.67 -23.43
C TRP A 242 -1.48 0.57 -22.98
N THR A 243 -0.63 1.14 -23.83
CA THR A 243 0.23 2.26 -23.47
C THR A 243 -0.56 3.48 -22.93
N PRO A 244 -1.62 3.98 -23.61
CA PRO A 244 -2.36 5.11 -23.07
C PRO A 244 -3.19 4.73 -21.83
N MET A 245 -3.61 3.46 -21.72
CA MET A 245 -4.30 2.97 -20.54
C MET A 245 -3.40 2.99 -19.29
N LEU A 246 -2.10 2.72 -19.43
CA LEU A 246 -1.15 2.79 -18.32
C LEU A 246 -1.11 4.19 -17.70
N THR A 247 -0.87 5.23 -18.50
CA THR A 247 -0.77 6.60 -17.97
C THR A 247 -2.11 7.15 -17.50
N MET A 248 -3.21 6.75 -18.13
CA MET A 248 -4.54 7.06 -17.62
C MET A 248 -4.78 6.41 -16.24
N TRP A 249 -4.37 5.16 -16.07
CA TRP A 249 -4.49 4.48 -14.77
C TRP A 249 -3.52 5.05 -13.72
N LEU A 250 -2.32 5.47 -14.10
CA LEU A 250 -1.40 6.16 -13.20
C LEU A 250 -1.99 7.49 -12.67
N GLY A 251 -2.77 8.20 -13.48
CA GLY A 251 -3.51 9.38 -13.05
C GLY A 251 -4.73 9.01 -12.19
N ASP A 252 -5.81 8.64 -12.82
CA ASP A 252 -7.13 8.43 -12.21
C ASP A 252 -7.41 6.98 -11.75
N GLY A 253 -6.44 6.05 -11.85
CA GLY A 253 -6.59 4.67 -11.40
C GLY A 253 -6.65 4.55 -9.88
N GLU A 254 -7.45 3.62 -9.39
CA GLU A 254 -7.55 3.29 -7.98
C GLU A 254 -6.67 2.06 -7.66
N SER A 255 -5.73 2.25 -6.72
CA SER A 255 -4.96 1.15 -6.16
C SER A 255 -5.75 0.49 -5.03
N LYS A 256 -6.17 -0.76 -5.26
CA LYS A 256 -6.87 -1.57 -4.24
C LYS A 256 -5.92 -2.59 -3.61
N ARG A 257 -4.83 -2.10 -3.00
CA ARG A 257 -3.77 -2.96 -2.41
C ARG A 257 -4.33 -4.08 -1.51
N ARG A 258 -5.36 -3.81 -0.71
CA ARG A 258 -6.01 -4.85 0.11
C ARG A 258 -6.63 -5.98 -0.72
N GLU A 259 -7.24 -5.65 -1.87
CA GLU A 259 -7.82 -6.64 -2.76
C GLU A 259 -6.74 -7.39 -3.54
N ILE A 260 -5.69 -6.69 -3.97
CA ILE A 260 -4.50 -7.29 -4.59
C ILE A 260 -3.89 -8.34 -3.68
N LEU A 261 -3.66 -8.02 -2.40
CA LEU A 261 -3.13 -8.95 -1.40
C LEU A 261 -4.06 -10.13 -1.11
N ARG A 262 -5.34 -10.05 -1.50
CA ARG A 262 -6.32 -11.14 -1.46
C ARG A 262 -6.41 -11.90 -2.77
N GLY A 263 -5.55 -11.61 -3.76
CA GLY A 263 -5.58 -12.22 -5.10
C GLY A 263 -6.75 -11.74 -5.97
N ARG A 264 -7.35 -10.62 -5.65
CA ARG A 264 -8.40 -9.99 -6.46
C ARG A 264 -7.79 -8.85 -7.27
N TYR A 265 -7.52 -9.11 -8.52
CA TYR A 265 -6.88 -8.17 -9.43
C TYR A 265 -7.95 -7.48 -10.28
N VAL A 266 -8.14 -6.19 -10.04
CA VAL A 266 -9.14 -5.38 -10.76
C VAL A 266 -8.52 -4.03 -11.06
N LEU A 267 -8.49 -3.67 -12.35
CA LEU A 267 -8.15 -2.32 -12.80
C LEU A 267 -9.39 -1.45 -12.76
N VAL A 268 -9.36 -0.47 -11.87
CA VAL A 268 -10.43 0.51 -11.68
C VAL A 268 -9.90 1.89 -12.01
N ILE A 269 -10.69 2.69 -12.72
CA ILE A 269 -10.40 4.10 -13.02
C ILE A 269 -11.55 4.95 -12.51
N ALA A 270 -11.21 6.01 -11.78
CA ALA A 270 -12.15 7.03 -11.37
C ALA A 270 -12.50 7.91 -12.57
N THR A 271 -13.78 7.97 -12.94
CA THR A 271 -14.27 8.78 -14.06
C THR A 271 -15.74 9.15 -13.87
N LYS A 272 -16.14 10.31 -14.38
CA LYS A 272 -17.56 10.74 -14.38
C LYS A 272 -18.41 9.99 -15.40
N GLU A 273 -17.77 9.35 -16.38
CA GLU A 273 -18.44 8.63 -17.46
C GLU A 273 -17.90 7.21 -17.60
N PRO A 274 -18.15 6.33 -16.59
CA PRO A 274 -17.56 5.00 -16.51
C PRO A 274 -17.89 4.10 -17.72
N TRP A 275 -19.04 4.30 -18.34
CA TRP A 275 -19.48 3.51 -19.52
C TRP A 275 -18.56 3.66 -20.74
N ARG A 276 -17.76 4.74 -20.85
CA ARG A 276 -16.82 4.95 -21.95
C ARG A 276 -15.66 3.96 -21.91
N LEU A 277 -15.24 3.53 -20.71
CA LEU A 277 -14.06 2.73 -20.49
C LEU A 277 -14.35 1.25 -20.23
N GLY A 278 -15.48 0.91 -19.64
CA GLY A 278 -15.79 -0.45 -19.25
C GLY A 278 -17.11 -0.62 -18.52
N SER A 279 -17.21 -1.63 -17.67
CA SER A 279 -18.40 -1.82 -16.84
C SER A 279 -18.42 -0.81 -15.68
N SER A 280 -19.53 -0.11 -15.54
CA SER A 280 -19.74 0.78 -14.39
C SER A 280 -19.76 -0.03 -13.10
N LYS A 281 -18.91 0.34 -12.15
CA LYS A 281 -18.90 -0.20 -10.79
C LYS A 281 -19.72 0.70 -9.86
N SER A 282 -19.64 2.00 -10.10
CA SER A 282 -20.42 3.05 -9.43
C SER A 282 -20.63 4.20 -10.39
N ALA A 283 -21.31 5.25 -9.96
CA ALA A 283 -21.49 6.48 -10.77
C ALA A 283 -20.17 7.14 -11.18
N TYR A 284 -19.06 6.81 -10.47
CA TYR A 284 -17.76 7.45 -10.65
C TYR A 284 -16.59 6.48 -10.83
N GLU A 285 -16.84 5.19 -11.01
CA GLU A 285 -15.80 4.16 -11.16
C GLU A 285 -16.10 3.22 -12.31
N ALA A 286 -15.14 3.09 -13.24
CA ALA A 286 -15.13 2.08 -14.28
C ALA A 286 -14.24 0.91 -13.91
N VAL A 287 -14.72 -0.32 -14.06
CA VAL A 287 -13.89 -1.52 -14.10
C VAL A 287 -13.43 -1.73 -15.54
N VAL A 288 -12.17 -1.48 -15.81
CA VAL A 288 -11.58 -1.57 -17.15
C VAL A 288 -11.20 -3.00 -17.50
N ALA A 289 -10.53 -3.69 -16.56
CA ALA A 289 -10.12 -5.07 -16.76
C ALA A 289 -10.01 -5.81 -15.41
N LYS A 290 -10.02 -7.15 -15.50
CA LYS A 290 -9.88 -8.04 -14.34
C LYS A 290 -8.81 -9.10 -14.63
N GLY A 291 -8.19 -9.61 -13.57
CA GLY A 291 -7.21 -10.67 -13.66
C GLY A 291 -5.78 -10.15 -13.72
N ARG A 292 -4.85 -11.07 -13.51
CA ARG A 292 -3.40 -10.81 -13.50
C ARG A 292 -2.90 -10.33 -14.86
N GLU A 293 -3.42 -10.93 -15.94
CA GLU A 293 -3.05 -10.60 -17.31
C GLU A 293 -3.18 -9.11 -17.64
N ALA A 294 -4.19 -8.43 -17.07
CA ALA A 294 -4.36 -6.98 -17.26
C ALA A 294 -3.17 -6.18 -16.70
N PHE A 295 -2.64 -6.60 -15.55
CA PHE A 295 -1.47 -5.96 -14.95
C PHE A 295 -0.18 -6.33 -15.69
N GLU A 296 -0.07 -7.55 -16.23
CA GLU A 296 1.03 -7.97 -17.08
C GLU A 296 1.08 -7.12 -18.36
N LYS A 297 -0.06 -6.88 -19.00
CA LYS A 297 -0.16 -5.98 -20.16
C LYS A 297 0.20 -4.52 -19.83
N LEU A 298 -0.18 -3.99 -18.65
CA LEU A 298 0.29 -2.67 -18.22
C LEU A 298 1.81 -2.64 -18.04
N ARG A 299 2.40 -3.72 -17.51
CA ARG A 299 3.84 -3.83 -17.33
C ARG A 299 4.58 -3.88 -18.68
N GLU A 300 4.09 -4.66 -19.62
CA GLU A 300 4.65 -4.73 -20.99
C GLU A 300 4.55 -3.37 -21.69
N ALA A 301 3.41 -2.70 -21.59
CA ALA A 301 3.18 -1.38 -22.18
C ALA A 301 4.13 -0.32 -21.65
N ALA A 302 4.56 -0.43 -20.38
CA ALA A 302 5.42 0.56 -19.74
C ALA A 302 6.82 0.64 -20.37
N SER A 303 7.43 -0.51 -20.77
CA SER A 303 8.77 -0.52 -21.36
C SER A 303 9.76 0.29 -20.47
N ILE A 304 10.60 1.13 -21.08
CA ILE A 304 11.57 2.00 -20.39
C ILE A 304 10.89 2.99 -19.42
N TYR A 305 9.63 3.36 -19.65
CA TYR A 305 8.87 4.18 -18.70
C TYR A 305 8.65 3.47 -17.36
N GLY A 306 8.57 2.12 -17.38
CA GLY A 306 8.52 1.29 -16.18
C GLY A 306 9.78 1.42 -15.30
N GLU A 307 10.95 1.52 -15.90
CA GLU A 307 12.21 1.75 -15.19
C GLU A 307 12.21 3.10 -14.46
N LEU A 308 11.69 4.14 -15.13
CA LEU A 308 11.49 5.45 -14.49
C LEU A 308 10.49 5.35 -13.33
N LEU A 309 9.34 4.67 -13.51
CA LEU A 309 8.35 4.50 -12.44
C LEU A 309 8.89 3.73 -11.23
N ASP A 310 9.80 2.77 -11.46
CA ASP A 310 10.54 2.07 -10.40
C ASP A 310 11.45 3.01 -9.61
N LEU A 311 12.23 3.80 -10.31
CA LEU A 311 13.10 4.82 -9.73
C LEU A 311 12.28 5.84 -8.92
N LEU A 312 11.16 6.30 -9.46
CA LEU A 312 10.25 7.26 -8.80
C LEU A 312 9.51 6.67 -7.59
N ARG A 313 9.64 5.39 -7.30
CA ARG A 313 8.89 4.72 -6.23
C ARG A 313 7.37 4.96 -6.35
N ALA A 314 6.87 5.02 -7.59
CA ALA A 314 5.47 5.33 -7.88
C ALA A 314 4.53 4.28 -7.25
N HIS A 315 3.77 4.67 -6.22
CA HIS A 315 2.98 3.75 -5.40
C HIS A 315 1.99 2.89 -6.21
N LYS A 316 1.40 3.43 -7.27
CA LYS A 316 0.53 2.68 -8.17
C LYS A 316 1.32 1.65 -9.00
N TRP A 317 2.51 2.01 -9.47
CA TRP A 317 3.38 1.10 -10.20
C TRP A 317 3.87 -0.07 -9.35
N ILE A 318 4.14 0.18 -8.07
CA ILE A 318 4.46 -0.89 -7.12
C ILE A 318 3.33 -1.92 -7.05
N ASP A 319 2.07 -1.51 -7.15
CA ASP A 319 0.94 -2.44 -7.18
C ASP A 319 0.91 -3.28 -8.48
N VAL A 320 1.32 -2.71 -9.63
CA VAL A 320 1.52 -3.49 -10.86
C VAL A 320 2.60 -4.55 -10.64
N LYS A 321 3.74 -4.19 -10.07
CA LYS A 321 4.82 -5.14 -9.74
C LYS A 321 4.36 -6.20 -8.76
N LEU A 322 3.65 -5.83 -7.70
CA LEU A 322 3.09 -6.79 -6.75
C LEU A 322 2.21 -7.84 -7.43
N VAL A 323 1.37 -7.45 -8.38
CA VAL A 323 0.53 -8.39 -9.12
C VAL A 323 1.32 -9.25 -10.10
N THR A 324 2.30 -8.67 -10.80
CA THR A 324 3.04 -9.36 -11.88
C THR A 324 4.19 -10.22 -11.37
N GLU A 325 4.87 -9.80 -10.30
CA GLU A 325 5.99 -10.52 -9.71
C GLU A 325 5.54 -11.53 -8.66
N TYR A 326 4.39 -11.30 -8.01
CA TYR A 326 3.91 -12.11 -6.91
C TYR A 326 2.53 -12.71 -7.19
N ILE A 327 2.30 -13.92 -6.69
CA ILE A 327 0.98 -14.55 -6.76
C ILE A 327 0.34 -14.49 -5.37
N PHE A 328 -0.55 -13.51 -5.18
CA PHE A 328 -1.42 -13.48 -4.01
C PHE A 328 -2.63 -14.37 -4.26
N ARG A 329 -2.86 -15.35 -3.41
CA ARG A 329 -4.07 -16.17 -3.48
C ARG A 329 -5.00 -15.78 -2.36
N THR A 330 -6.26 -15.51 -2.71
CA THR A 330 -7.32 -15.43 -1.74
C THR A 330 -7.47 -16.75 -1.05
N THR A 331 -7.30 -16.72 0.26
CA THR A 331 -7.80 -17.70 1.23
C THR A 331 -7.70 -19.17 0.89
N TYR A 332 -7.00 -19.91 1.74
CA TYR A 332 -7.24 -21.32 2.07
C TYR A 332 -7.41 -22.34 0.92
N ARG A 333 -7.14 -22.00 -0.32
CA ARG A 333 -7.02 -22.99 -1.39
C ARG A 333 -5.56 -23.20 -1.76
N LEU A 334 -4.95 -24.00 -0.93
CA LEU A 334 -3.89 -24.95 -1.21
C LEU A 334 -3.60 -25.17 -2.69
N ARG A 335 -2.50 -24.64 -3.21
CA ARG A 335 -1.58 -25.34 -4.11
C ARG A 335 -0.60 -24.37 -4.76
N THR A 336 0.54 -24.27 -4.21
CA THR A 336 1.90 -24.10 -4.72
C THR A 336 2.73 -23.21 -3.80
N LYS A 337 3.46 -23.87 -2.95
CA LYS A 337 4.04 -23.42 -1.67
C LYS A 337 5.38 -22.73 -1.75
N ARG A 338 6.16 -22.93 -2.81
CA ARG A 338 7.50 -22.36 -2.93
C ARG A 338 7.50 -20.87 -3.22
N ARG A 339 6.58 -20.39 -4.05
CA ARG A 339 6.57 -18.98 -4.49
C ARG A 339 6.19 -17.96 -3.39
N SER A 340 5.38 -18.35 -2.40
CA SER A 340 5.02 -17.43 -1.30
C SER A 340 6.19 -17.09 -0.39
N ILE A 341 7.08 -18.05 -0.16
CA ILE A 341 8.27 -17.89 0.68
C ILE A 341 9.33 -17.06 -0.04
N ASP A 342 9.58 -17.32 -1.33
CA ASP A 342 10.53 -16.57 -2.14
C ASP A 342 10.16 -15.08 -2.28
N VAL A 343 8.87 -14.79 -2.30
CA VAL A 343 8.32 -13.43 -2.26
C VAL A 343 8.69 -12.72 -0.97
N LEU A 344 8.45 -13.37 0.15
CA LEU A 344 8.70 -12.80 1.48
C LEU A 344 10.19 -12.68 1.76
N ARG A 345 11.04 -13.55 1.19
CA ARG A 345 12.51 -13.39 1.21
C ARG A 345 12.95 -12.09 0.54
N GLY A 346 12.31 -11.72 -0.57
CA GLY A 346 12.54 -10.42 -1.22
C GLY A 346 12.12 -9.21 -0.37
N GLU A 347 11.00 -9.32 0.39
CA GLU A 347 10.57 -8.30 1.35
C GLU A 347 11.51 -8.22 2.57
N ALA A 348 11.96 -9.35 3.10
CA ALA A 348 12.89 -9.40 4.23
C ALA A 348 14.27 -8.78 3.90
N TYR A 349 14.78 -8.99 2.69
CA TYR A 349 16.04 -8.40 2.24
C TYR A 349 15.95 -6.87 2.16
N ARG A 350 14.77 -6.31 1.87
CA ARG A 350 14.53 -4.87 1.86
C ARG A 350 14.29 -4.27 3.24
N GLN A 351 13.75 -5.05 4.21
CA GLN A 351 13.51 -4.59 5.58
C GLN A 351 14.77 -4.64 6.46
N ASN A 352 15.70 -5.54 6.21
CA ASN A 352 16.97 -5.63 6.94
C ASN A 352 17.94 -4.47 6.63
N SER A 353 17.62 -3.59 5.68
CA SER A 353 18.32 -2.33 5.44
C SER A 353 17.80 -1.16 6.30
N VAL A 354 16.80 -1.38 7.15
CA VAL A 354 16.25 -0.39 8.09
C VAL A 354 16.28 -1.01 9.49
N GLU A 355 17.27 -0.68 10.29
CA GLU A 355 17.31 -1.03 11.71
C GLU A 355 16.10 -0.43 12.42
N THR A 356 15.16 -1.27 12.82
CA THR A 356 14.01 -0.86 13.61
C THR A 356 14.20 -1.31 15.05
N SER A 357 14.26 -0.36 15.95
CA SER A 357 14.26 -0.53 17.40
C SER A 357 13.15 -1.47 17.87
N VAL A 358 13.56 -2.51 18.58
CA VAL A 358 12.71 -3.57 19.13
C VAL A 358 11.85 -3.02 20.26
N GLY A 359 10.57 -2.80 19.99
CA GLY A 359 9.57 -2.62 21.04
C GLY A 359 9.23 -3.94 21.72
N GLN A 360 9.67 -4.12 22.95
CA GLN A 360 9.33 -5.27 23.79
C GLN A 360 7.82 -5.34 24.02
N LEU A 361 7.20 -6.40 23.49
CA LEU A 361 5.81 -6.75 23.81
C LEU A 361 5.73 -7.43 25.18
N ASN A 362 5.14 -6.74 26.15
CA ASN A 362 4.81 -7.29 27.47
C ASN A 362 3.88 -8.50 27.35
N ARG A 363 4.45 -9.68 27.46
CA ARG A 363 3.70 -10.95 27.63
C ARG A 363 3.18 -11.01 29.06
N LYS A 364 1.86 -10.87 29.25
CA LYS A 364 1.22 -11.27 30.51
C LYS A 364 1.39 -12.79 30.69
N LYS A 365 2.30 -13.19 31.58
CA LYS A 365 2.43 -14.58 32.06
C LYS A 365 1.12 -14.94 32.79
N ARG A 366 0.38 -15.91 32.25
CA ARG A 366 -0.64 -16.65 32.99
C ARG A 366 -0.18 -18.10 33.09
N GLY A 367 -0.06 -18.58 34.32
CA GLY A 367 -0.03 -19.93 34.87
C GLY A 367 0.64 -21.07 34.08
N ASN A 368 1.54 -21.78 34.73
CA ASN A 368 2.14 -23.04 34.30
C ASN A 368 1.07 -24.14 34.12
N GLY A 369 0.53 -24.25 32.90
CA GLY A 369 -0.27 -25.37 32.46
C GLY A 369 -0.17 -25.47 30.94
N LEU A 370 0.03 -26.68 30.39
CA LEU A 370 -0.04 -26.95 28.96
C LEU A 370 -1.37 -26.39 28.45
N ARG A 371 -1.29 -25.31 27.66
CA ARG A 371 -2.51 -24.70 27.07
C ARG A 371 -3.04 -25.64 26.00
N SER A 372 -4.29 -26.09 26.14
CA SER A 372 -5.01 -26.73 25.05
C SER A 372 -4.94 -25.83 23.80
N GLY A 373 -4.56 -26.39 22.66
CA GLY A 373 -4.51 -25.66 21.42
C GLY A 373 -3.17 -25.02 21.05
N VAL A 374 -2.07 -25.36 21.73
CA VAL A 374 -0.71 -24.97 21.34
C VAL A 374 0.12 -26.21 21.04
N VAL A 375 0.84 -26.17 19.92
CA VAL A 375 1.84 -27.19 19.55
C VAL A 375 3.17 -26.56 19.29
N VAL A 376 4.25 -27.24 19.64
CA VAL A 376 5.62 -26.84 19.31
C VAL A 376 6.14 -27.78 18.23
N VAL A 377 6.40 -27.24 17.04
CA VAL A 377 6.90 -28.00 15.90
C VAL A 377 8.29 -27.48 15.57
N THR A 378 9.33 -28.31 15.75
CA THR A 378 10.73 -27.94 15.49
C THR A 378 11.15 -26.62 16.15
N GLY A 379 10.72 -26.40 17.41
CA GLY A 379 11.00 -25.18 18.15
C GLY A 379 10.13 -23.95 17.74
N VAL A 380 9.17 -24.13 16.84
CA VAL A 380 8.18 -23.12 16.46
C VAL A 380 6.89 -23.34 17.24
N GLU A 381 6.56 -22.43 18.15
CA GLU A 381 5.27 -22.44 18.86
C GLU A 381 4.14 -22.00 17.93
N MET A 382 3.10 -22.83 17.80
CA MET A 382 1.97 -22.60 16.90
C MET A 382 0.66 -22.87 17.60
N SER A 383 -0.37 -22.09 17.29
CA SER A 383 -1.74 -22.26 17.83
C SER A 383 -2.59 -23.12 16.88
N LEU A 384 -3.35 -24.06 17.44
CA LEU A 384 -4.28 -24.90 16.68
C LEU A 384 -5.59 -24.16 16.38
N HIS A 385 -6.06 -24.25 15.14
CA HIS A 385 -7.31 -23.66 14.70
C HIS A 385 -8.16 -24.63 13.88
N LEU A 386 -9.45 -24.78 14.25
CA LEU A 386 -10.45 -25.42 13.41
C LEU A 386 -11.15 -24.39 12.53
N VAL A 387 -10.91 -24.46 11.24
CA VAL A 387 -11.49 -23.57 10.24
C VAL A 387 -12.80 -24.18 9.74
N SER A 388 -13.90 -23.48 10.01
CA SER A 388 -15.27 -23.96 9.72
C SER A 388 -15.78 -23.71 8.29
N GLY A 389 -14.92 -23.30 7.34
CA GLY A 389 -15.28 -23.09 5.92
C GLY A 389 -15.71 -24.38 5.19
N LYS A 390 -16.13 -24.26 3.90
CA LYS A 390 -16.47 -25.42 3.05
C LYS A 390 -15.32 -26.44 3.06
N GLY A 391 -15.58 -27.63 3.63
CA GLY A 391 -14.61 -28.72 3.73
C GLY A 391 -13.92 -28.88 5.08
N GLY A 392 -13.90 -27.83 5.91
CA GLY A 392 -13.29 -27.85 7.24
C GLY A 392 -11.79 -28.18 7.24
N SER A 393 -10.98 -27.57 8.11
CA SER A 393 -9.55 -27.87 8.22
C SER A 393 -9.05 -27.66 9.63
N LEU A 394 -8.10 -28.48 10.06
CA LEU A 394 -7.29 -28.24 11.25
C LEU A 394 -5.97 -27.62 10.79
N LEU A 395 -5.61 -26.46 11.36
CA LEU A 395 -4.38 -25.75 11.06
C LEU A 395 -3.60 -25.54 12.35
N ALA A 396 -2.26 -25.47 12.24
CA ALA A 396 -1.43 -24.86 13.26
C ALA A 396 -0.87 -23.56 12.69
N GLU A 397 -1.02 -22.46 13.42
CA GLU A 397 -0.74 -21.11 12.95
C GLU A 397 0.16 -20.35 13.94
N ARG A 398 1.14 -19.61 13.40
CA ARG A 398 1.95 -18.64 14.14
C ARG A 398 1.75 -17.27 13.53
N TYR A 399 1.41 -16.29 14.35
CA TYR A 399 1.25 -14.90 13.95
C TYR A 399 2.48 -14.10 14.38
N THR A 400 3.06 -13.32 13.47
CA THR A 400 4.11 -12.32 13.75
C THR A 400 3.89 -11.07 12.93
N ARG A 401 4.41 -9.93 13.37
CA ARG A 401 4.43 -8.69 12.60
C ARG A 401 5.71 -8.54 11.78
N ASP A 402 6.72 -9.32 12.12
CA ASP A 402 8.02 -9.31 11.47
C ASP A 402 8.08 -10.37 10.36
N VAL A 403 8.47 -9.95 9.16
CA VAL A 403 8.59 -10.84 8.00
C VAL A 403 9.80 -11.79 8.15
N GLY A 404 10.89 -11.33 8.76
CA GLY A 404 12.09 -12.15 9.01
C GLY A 404 11.78 -13.29 9.98
N GLU A 405 11.03 -13.02 11.08
CA GLU A 405 10.55 -14.07 11.98
C GLU A 405 9.63 -15.07 11.27
N ALA A 406 8.75 -14.60 10.39
CA ALA A 406 7.86 -15.48 9.63
C ALA A 406 8.65 -16.41 8.71
N LEU A 407 9.66 -15.89 8.02
CA LEU A 407 10.52 -16.66 7.13
C LEU A 407 11.39 -17.65 7.90
N ALA A 408 12.00 -17.23 9.00
CA ALA A 408 12.81 -18.11 9.86
C ALA A 408 11.97 -19.26 10.44
N ALA A 409 10.71 -18.98 10.82
CA ALA A 409 9.78 -20.03 11.26
C ALA A 409 9.44 -20.98 10.11
N ALA A 410 9.17 -20.48 8.91
CA ALA A 410 8.91 -21.30 7.74
C ALA A 410 10.09 -22.17 7.35
N GLU A 411 11.32 -21.64 7.36
CA GLU A 411 12.55 -22.38 7.06
C GLU A 411 12.81 -23.53 8.06
N ARG A 412 12.57 -23.31 9.35
CA ARG A 412 12.66 -24.36 10.35
C ARG A 412 11.67 -25.49 10.10
N LEU A 413 10.45 -25.15 9.73
CA LEU A 413 9.42 -26.13 9.40
C LEU A 413 9.75 -26.88 8.09
N GLU A 414 10.28 -26.22 7.09
CA GLU A 414 10.75 -26.85 5.83
C GLU A 414 11.90 -27.80 6.05
N SER A 415 12.88 -27.42 6.90
CA SER A 415 14.02 -28.27 7.25
C SER A 415 13.59 -29.58 7.92
N ALA A 416 12.42 -29.61 8.56
CA ALA A 416 11.80 -30.82 9.11
C ALA A 416 10.94 -31.60 8.10
N GLY A 417 11.01 -31.28 6.82
CA GLY A 417 10.26 -31.93 5.75
C GLY A 417 8.78 -31.56 5.69
N LEU A 418 8.38 -30.49 6.39
CA LEU A 418 7.03 -29.95 6.35
C LEU A 418 6.84 -28.96 5.20
N ARG A 419 5.63 -28.61 4.93
CA ARG A 419 5.26 -27.68 3.88
C ARG A 419 4.50 -26.49 4.48
N PRO A 420 5.19 -25.57 5.17
CA PRO A 420 4.53 -24.39 5.72
C PRO A 420 4.01 -23.47 4.62
N ASN A 421 2.96 -22.73 4.94
CA ASN A 421 2.47 -21.65 4.12
C ASN A 421 2.67 -20.36 4.89
N VAL A 422 3.05 -19.29 4.20
CA VAL A 422 3.15 -17.97 4.78
C VAL A 422 2.18 -17.06 4.04
N VAL A 423 1.29 -16.39 4.79
CA VAL A 423 0.30 -15.46 4.23
C VAL A 423 0.26 -14.19 5.06
N ARG A 424 -0.04 -13.08 4.43
CA ARG A 424 -0.24 -11.82 5.13
C ARG A 424 -1.70 -11.65 5.50
N SER A 425 -1.99 -11.38 6.77
CA SER A 425 -3.32 -11.13 7.31
C SER A 425 -3.35 -9.81 8.06
N GLY A 426 -3.76 -8.74 7.38
CA GLY A 426 -3.70 -7.38 7.93
C GLY A 426 -2.26 -6.96 8.24
N PRO A 427 -1.94 -6.56 9.49
CA PRO A 427 -0.59 -6.19 9.90
C PRO A 427 0.30 -7.40 10.25
N TYR A 428 -0.21 -8.63 10.15
CA TYR A 428 0.50 -9.84 10.57
C TYR A 428 0.89 -10.70 9.38
N TYR A 429 2.00 -11.41 9.51
CA TYR A 429 2.37 -12.59 8.74
C TYR A 429 1.92 -13.82 9.52
N VAL A 430 1.25 -14.74 8.83
CA VAL A 430 0.75 -16.00 9.42
C VAL A 430 1.47 -17.14 8.76
N VAL A 431 2.30 -17.84 9.54
CA VAL A 431 2.92 -19.10 9.13
C VAL A 431 2.01 -20.24 9.58
N TYR A 432 1.60 -21.11 8.68
CA TYR A 432 0.70 -22.21 9.06
C TYR A 432 1.04 -23.52 8.38
N ILE A 433 0.70 -24.61 9.08
CA ILE A 433 0.78 -25.99 8.61
C ILE A 433 -0.64 -26.52 8.39
N ALA A 434 -0.86 -27.15 7.25
CA ALA A 434 -2.16 -27.72 6.89
C ALA A 434 -2.43 -29.07 7.57
N THR A 435 -3.71 -29.46 7.67
CA THR A 435 -4.19 -30.69 8.29
C THR A 435 -3.37 -31.92 7.91
N ALA A 436 -3.04 -32.12 6.64
CA ALA A 436 -2.32 -33.30 6.18
C ALA A 436 -0.91 -33.43 6.79
N ASP A 437 -0.19 -32.31 6.89
CA ASP A 437 1.16 -32.32 7.48
C ASP A 437 1.09 -32.43 9.01
N LEU A 438 0.07 -31.79 9.66
CA LEU A 438 -0.19 -31.95 11.10
C LEU A 438 -0.53 -33.39 11.50
N LEU A 439 -1.35 -34.07 10.71
CA LEU A 439 -1.70 -35.45 10.97
C LEU A 439 -0.51 -36.41 10.84
N LYS A 440 0.34 -36.18 9.83
CA LYS A 440 1.62 -36.93 9.68
C LYS A 440 2.58 -36.71 10.86
N LEU A 441 2.62 -35.49 11.40
CA LEU A 441 3.39 -35.19 12.62
C LEU A 441 2.80 -35.93 13.81
N ALA A 442 1.46 -35.91 13.99
CA ALA A 442 0.77 -36.61 15.08
C ALA A 442 0.95 -38.12 15.04
N GLU A 443 1.17 -38.71 13.85
CA GLU A 443 1.51 -40.14 13.72
C GLU A 443 2.89 -40.47 14.29
N ARG A 444 3.85 -39.54 14.18
CA ARG A 444 5.24 -39.78 14.54
C ARG A 444 5.64 -39.20 15.92
N ASP A 445 4.95 -38.13 16.34
CA ASP A 445 5.23 -37.41 17.58
C ASP A 445 4.07 -37.52 18.57
N GLY A 446 4.33 -38.17 19.72
CA GLY A 446 3.34 -38.39 20.76
C GLY A 446 2.86 -37.12 21.45
N GLU A 447 3.71 -36.13 21.63
CA GLU A 447 3.34 -34.84 22.25
C GLU A 447 2.43 -34.04 21.35
N ILE A 448 2.78 -33.91 20.05
CA ILE A 448 1.93 -33.26 19.06
C ILE A 448 0.60 -33.98 18.94
N ARG A 449 0.59 -35.32 18.93
CA ARG A 449 -0.61 -36.12 18.92
C ARG A 449 -1.52 -35.80 20.10
N ARG A 450 -0.94 -35.81 21.32
CA ARG A 450 -1.66 -35.51 22.57
C ARG A 450 -2.24 -34.07 22.53
N ALA A 451 -1.47 -33.07 22.12
CA ALA A 451 -1.92 -31.68 22.04
C ALA A 451 -3.09 -31.51 21.05
N ILE A 452 -3.03 -32.18 19.89
CA ILE A 452 -4.10 -32.14 18.89
C ILE A 452 -5.35 -32.88 19.42
N ALA A 453 -5.18 -34.05 20.06
CA ALA A 453 -6.29 -34.80 20.61
C ALA A 453 -7.05 -34.02 21.70
N LEU A 454 -6.31 -33.38 22.63
CA LEU A 454 -6.90 -32.55 23.68
C LEU A 454 -7.66 -31.34 23.09
N TYR A 455 -7.07 -30.65 22.10
CA TYR A 455 -7.74 -29.54 21.43
C TYR A 455 -9.03 -29.99 20.70
N LEU A 456 -8.97 -31.11 19.98
CA LEU A 456 -10.15 -31.64 19.29
C LEU A 456 -11.24 -32.07 20.26
N ALA A 457 -10.88 -32.74 21.39
CA ALA A 457 -11.82 -33.09 22.42
C ALA A 457 -12.50 -31.87 23.06
N GLU A 458 -11.74 -30.80 23.36
CA GLU A 458 -12.28 -29.53 23.82
C GLU A 458 -13.27 -28.94 22.81
N LYS A 459 -12.92 -28.91 21.53
CA LYS A 459 -13.80 -28.35 20.47
C LYS A 459 -15.02 -29.24 20.20
N ALA A 460 -14.93 -30.54 20.38
CA ALA A 460 -16.06 -31.42 20.30
C ALA A 460 -17.09 -31.19 21.46
N LYS A 461 -16.58 -30.76 22.63
CA LYS A 461 -17.43 -30.46 23.80
C LYS A 461 -17.98 -29.02 23.74
N ASP A 462 -17.11 -28.05 23.63
CA ASP A 462 -17.40 -26.63 23.89
C ASP A 462 -17.35 -25.74 22.61
N GLY A 463 -17.13 -26.33 21.43
CA GLY A 463 -17.07 -25.60 20.16
C GLY A 463 -18.45 -25.20 19.62
N THR A 464 -18.43 -24.34 18.58
CA THR A 464 -19.65 -24.08 17.80
C THR A 464 -20.17 -25.37 17.15
N PRO A 465 -21.46 -25.48 16.75
CA PRO A 465 -22.00 -26.69 16.14
C PRO A 465 -21.13 -27.22 14.99
N ARG A 466 -20.61 -26.32 14.14
CA ARG A 466 -19.73 -26.69 13.03
C ARG A 466 -18.34 -27.15 13.48
N GLN A 467 -17.79 -26.57 14.54
CA GLN A 467 -16.51 -26.99 15.10
C GLN A 467 -16.65 -28.36 15.79
N ARG A 468 -17.74 -28.62 16.47
CA ARG A 468 -18.05 -29.94 17.07
C ARG A 468 -18.07 -31.03 16.00
N GLU A 469 -18.91 -30.86 14.97
CA GLU A 469 -19.00 -31.79 13.83
C GLU A 469 -17.63 -32.08 13.20
N LEU A 470 -16.82 -31.04 13.00
CA LEU A 470 -15.50 -31.15 12.37
C LEU A 470 -14.50 -31.88 13.28
N ALA A 471 -14.47 -31.54 14.57
CA ALA A 471 -13.61 -32.19 15.56
C ALA A 471 -13.92 -33.69 15.67
N GLU A 472 -15.18 -34.03 15.81
CA GLU A 472 -15.64 -35.45 15.85
C GLU A 472 -15.31 -36.18 14.55
N LYS A 473 -15.47 -35.55 13.41
CA LYS A 473 -15.12 -36.14 12.12
C LYS A 473 -13.63 -36.47 12.03
N ILE A 474 -12.75 -35.57 12.52
CA ILE A 474 -11.29 -35.78 12.51
C ILE A 474 -10.95 -36.92 13.50
N LEU A 475 -11.48 -36.89 14.71
CA LEU A 475 -11.24 -37.93 15.71
C LEU A 475 -11.69 -39.33 15.22
N ARG A 476 -12.86 -39.43 14.56
CA ARG A 476 -13.35 -40.69 14.00
C ARG A 476 -12.50 -41.22 12.84
N ARG A 477 -11.97 -40.32 11.99
CA ARG A 477 -11.20 -40.74 10.81
C ARG A 477 -9.75 -41.13 11.12
N HIS A 478 -9.26 -40.78 12.30
CA HIS A 478 -7.87 -41.04 12.70
C HIS A 478 -7.81 -41.78 14.04
N PRO A 479 -7.92 -43.13 14.00
CA PRO A 479 -8.00 -43.97 15.22
C PRO A 479 -6.84 -43.80 16.18
N PHE A 480 -5.68 -43.34 15.71
CA PHE A 480 -4.50 -43.11 16.56
C PHE A 480 -4.73 -42.01 17.63
N PHE A 481 -5.75 -41.15 17.49
CA PHE A 481 -6.19 -40.27 18.57
C PHE A 481 -6.97 -40.99 19.68
N ASN A 482 -7.51 -42.17 19.39
CA ASN A 482 -8.32 -42.99 20.32
C ASN A 482 -7.51 -44.11 20.99
N SER A 483 -6.23 -44.36 20.61
CA SER A 483 -5.39 -45.35 21.25
C SER A 483 -5.18 -44.98 22.71
N ARG A 484 -5.63 -45.85 23.63
CA ARG A 484 -5.42 -45.71 25.08
C ARG A 484 -3.94 -45.55 25.34
N PHE A 485 -3.52 -44.36 25.76
CA PHE A 485 -2.20 -44.19 26.34
C PHE A 485 -2.13 -45.02 27.61
N THR A 486 -1.24 -45.99 27.68
CA THR A 486 -0.77 -46.59 28.94
C THR A 486 -0.04 -45.45 29.67
N VAL A 487 -0.76 -44.75 30.51
CA VAL A 487 -0.27 -43.68 31.36
C VAL A 487 0.46 -44.35 32.51
N SER A 488 1.76 -44.10 32.64
CA SER A 488 2.46 -44.31 33.91
C SER A 488 1.76 -43.45 34.97
N SER A 489 1.64 -43.99 36.16
CA SER A 489 0.72 -43.67 37.27
C SER A 489 0.72 -42.25 37.87
N THR A 490 0.91 -41.18 37.12
CA THR A 490 0.94 -39.78 37.61
C THR A 490 -0.16 -38.87 37.08
N ASP A 491 -1.01 -39.29 36.14
CA ASP A 491 -2.01 -38.40 35.52
C ASP A 491 -3.47 -38.91 35.71
N ARG A 492 -4.01 -38.76 36.92
CA ARG A 492 -5.42 -39.05 37.23
C ARG A 492 -6.45 -38.10 36.61
N LEU A 493 -6.03 -37.01 35.96
CA LEU A 493 -6.96 -36.00 35.43
C LEU A 493 -7.40 -36.27 33.97
N THR A 494 -6.70 -37.12 33.21
CA THR A 494 -7.03 -37.42 31.80
C THR A 494 -8.04 -38.60 31.65
N SER A 495 -8.25 -39.40 32.67
CA SER A 495 -9.17 -40.53 32.63
C SER A 495 -10.66 -40.14 32.67
N LEU A 496 -10.99 -38.97 33.23
CA LEU A 496 -12.36 -38.44 33.30
C LEU A 496 -12.93 -37.94 31.98
N ALA A 497 -12.09 -37.39 31.08
CA ALA A 497 -12.54 -36.86 29.80
C ALA A 497 -12.92 -37.97 28.79
N LEU A 498 -12.29 -39.14 28.87
CA LEU A 498 -12.58 -40.27 27.97
C LEU A 498 -13.77 -41.13 28.46
N CYS A 499 -14.09 -41.09 29.75
CA CYS A 499 -15.23 -41.84 30.31
C CYS A 499 -16.59 -41.19 29.97
N CYS A 500 -16.64 -39.85 29.83
CA CYS A 500 -17.85 -39.12 29.43
C CYS A 500 -18.28 -39.36 27.98
N MET A 501 -17.38 -39.80 27.09
CA MET A 501 -17.74 -40.09 25.68
C MET A 501 -18.43 -41.46 25.49
N LYS A 502 -18.37 -42.35 26.45
CA LYS A 502 -19.04 -43.65 26.34
C LYS A 502 -20.49 -43.69 26.83
N SER A 503 -20.95 -42.67 27.57
CA SER A 503 -22.31 -42.62 28.10
C SER A 503 -23.36 -41.99 27.19
N ILE A 504 -22.96 -41.49 26.00
CA ILE A 504 -23.88 -40.82 25.05
C ILE A 504 -24.30 -41.75 23.88
N SER A 505 -23.77 -42.95 23.76
CA SER A 505 -24.08 -43.84 22.63
C SER A 505 -25.03 -45.03 22.95
N THR A 506 -25.72 -45.02 24.08
CA THR A 506 -26.74 -46.02 24.36
C THR A 506 -27.98 -45.39 24.99
N SER A 507 -28.81 -44.77 24.20
CA SER A 507 -30.27 -44.70 24.30
C SER A 507 -30.85 -44.16 23.01
N ASP A 508 -31.45 -45.08 22.27
CA ASP A 508 -32.38 -44.99 21.14
C ASP A 508 -31.93 -44.33 19.85
#